data_74d56ac075ae618ce3e05b3e4a972769
#
_entry.id   74d56ac075ae618ce3e05b3e4a972769
#
_cell.length_a   1.000
_cell.length_b   1.000
_cell.length_c   1.000
_cell.angle_alpha   90.00
_cell.angle_beta   90.00
_cell.angle_gamma   90.00
#
_symmetry.space_group_name_H-M   'P 1'
#
loop_
_entity.id
_entity.type
_entity.pdbx_description
1 polymer ?
#
loop_
_entity_poly.entity_id
_entity_poly.type
_entity_poly.pdbx_seq_one_letter_code
_entity_poly.pdbx_strand_id
1 'polypeptide(L)'
;MFAHRTARLAGVVALAFAALTLTARPALTTQPAAKKVKSSLKVTVPEEDAELYIEDKLMKPQGKVRDFVTPEIDDGQVYEYAFKVVWRPNNYTVLTRTKTLEFKAGDKLDVDLTKKDDKVPDKAVIRWVPTPDDIVAKMMELGSVKDGDVAYEPGPGDGRVLIAAVKKGAKKAVGIELDPMKADEARDNVKKAGLADKITIITGDALKDRDYSEATIVFLYMGNEFNNLLRPILEKQLKPGTRIVSHRFVLGDWAPDKTITVMGEDGDEYKLHLWTVKEKKK
;
A
#
# COMPACT_ATOMS: atom_id res chain seq x y z
N MET A 1 -1.74 24.10 -1.00
CA MET A 1 -2.10 25.24 -0.12
C MET A 1 -3.61 25.45 -0.26
N PHE A 2 -4.42 24.73 0.50
CA PHE A 2 -5.87 24.94 0.58
C PHE A 2 -6.28 24.88 2.04
N ALA A 3 -6.81 26.00 2.51
CA ALA A 3 -7.15 26.26 3.89
C ALA A 3 -8.56 25.74 4.20
N HIS A 4 -8.68 24.88 5.20
CA HIS A 4 -9.96 24.56 5.83
C HIS A 4 -10.43 25.74 6.69
N ARG A 5 -11.58 26.31 6.35
CA ARG A 5 -12.27 27.28 7.18
C ARG A 5 -13.18 26.55 8.15
N THR A 6 -12.81 26.52 9.41
CA THR A 6 -13.71 26.21 10.53
C THR A 6 -14.43 27.48 10.95
N ALA A 7 -15.75 27.52 10.84
CA ALA A 7 -16.57 28.59 11.36
C ALA A 7 -16.77 28.38 12.87
N ARG A 8 -16.23 29.30 13.68
CA ARG A 8 -16.57 29.44 15.10
C ARG A 8 -17.71 30.44 15.23
N LEU A 9 -18.85 30.02 15.81
CA LEU A 9 -19.89 30.92 16.27
C LEU A 9 -19.43 31.55 17.58
N ALA A 10 -19.32 32.88 17.59
CA ALA A 10 -19.16 33.69 18.81
C ALA A 10 -20.57 34.13 19.25
N GLY A 11 -20.91 33.78 20.48
CA GLY A 11 -22.14 34.28 21.13
C GLY A 11 -22.01 35.73 21.56
N VAL A 12 -22.98 36.54 21.19
CA VAL A 12 -23.18 37.87 21.74
C VAL A 12 -24.44 37.85 22.61
N VAL A 13 -24.27 38.11 23.89
CA VAL A 13 -25.37 38.35 24.84
C VAL A 13 -25.74 39.83 24.74
N ALA A 14 -26.99 40.12 24.32
CA ALA A 14 -27.54 41.45 24.42
C ALA A 14 -28.84 41.39 25.26
N LEU A 15 -28.80 42.07 26.40
CA LEU A 15 -30.00 42.39 27.20
C LEU A 15 -30.80 43.47 26.49
N ALA A 16 -32.08 43.28 26.26
CA ALA A 16 -32.96 44.32 25.82
C ALA A 16 -34.35 44.19 26.43
N PHE A 17 -34.86 45.32 26.77
CA PHE A 17 -36.04 45.70 27.50
C PHE A 17 -37.38 45.13 26.93
N ALA A 18 -38.30 44.86 27.86
CA ALA A 18 -39.67 44.49 27.59
C ALA A 18 -40.49 45.63 26.98
N ALA A 19 -41.06 45.37 25.81
CA ALA A 19 -42.26 46.09 25.35
C ALA A 19 -43.32 45.03 24.97
N LEU A 20 -44.42 45.01 25.70
CA LEU A 20 -45.54 44.10 25.53
C LEU A 20 -46.37 44.56 24.31
N THR A 21 -46.07 44.06 23.13
CA THR A 21 -46.96 44.17 21.95
C THR A 21 -47.51 42.79 21.64
N LEU A 22 -48.81 42.65 21.72
CA LEU A 22 -49.54 41.47 21.34
C LEU A 22 -49.45 41.29 19.80
N THR A 23 -48.38 40.68 19.32
CA THR A 23 -48.29 40.31 17.90
C THR A 23 -48.65 38.83 17.78
N ALA A 24 -49.59 38.54 16.87
CA ALA A 24 -49.94 37.20 16.49
C ALA A 24 -48.69 36.41 16.17
N ARG A 25 -48.44 35.28 16.88
CA ARG A 25 -47.37 34.34 16.57
C ARG A 25 -47.63 33.81 15.15
N PRO A 26 -46.68 33.98 14.21
CA PRO A 26 -46.76 33.21 12.97
C PRO A 26 -46.80 31.72 13.35
N ALA A 27 -47.78 30.99 12.80
CA ALA A 27 -47.86 29.56 12.93
C ALA A 27 -46.50 29.01 12.45
N LEU A 28 -45.77 28.32 13.33
CA LEU A 28 -44.61 27.51 12.95
C LEU A 28 -45.16 26.51 11.93
N THR A 29 -44.91 26.76 10.66
CA THR A 29 -45.08 25.75 9.61
C THR A 29 -44.10 24.63 9.96
N THR A 30 -44.60 23.57 10.57
CA THR A 30 -43.86 22.33 10.73
C THR A 30 -43.57 21.82 9.32
N GLN A 31 -42.34 22.00 8.88
CA GLN A 31 -41.87 21.35 7.66
C GLN A 31 -42.12 19.85 7.83
N PRO A 32 -42.80 19.18 6.88
CA PRO A 32 -43.07 17.76 7.01
C PRO A 32 -41.71 17.04 7.24
N ALA A 33 -41.69 16.18 8.25
CA ALA A 33 -40.50 15.41 8.56
C ALA A 33 -40.03 14.69 7.29
N ALA A 34 -38.77 14.88 6.91
CA ALA A 34 -38.20 14.25 5.72
C ALA A 34 -38.46 12.73 5.81
N LYS A 35 -39.02 12.16 4.75
CA LYS A 35 -39.22 10.72 4.67
C LYS A 35 -37.88 10.02 4.80
N LYS A 36 -37.81 9.01 5.65
CA LYS A 36 -36.59 8.22 5.86
C LYS A 36 -36.71 6.88 5.16
N VAL A 37 -35.62 6.46 4.54
CA VAL A 37 -35.53 5.20 3.79
C VAL A 37 -34.20 4.50 4.14
N LYS A 38 -34.11 3.20 3.81
CA LYS A 38 -32.88 2.42 3.97
C LYS A 38 -32.39 2.00 2.60
N SER A 39 -31.06 2.02 2.43
CA SER A 39 -30.37 1.44 1.29
C SER A 39 -29.83 0.07 1.65
N SER A 40 -29.78 -0.84 0.68
CA SER A 40 -29.17 -2.15 0.85
C SER A 40 -27.82 -2.20 0.16
N LEU A 41 -26.84 -2.88 0.78
CA LEU A 41 -25.50 -3.02 0.27
C LEU A 41 -25.13 -4.50 0.22
N LYS A 42 -24.73 -4.97 -0.96
CA LYS A 42 -24.09 -6.26 -1.14
C LYS A 42 -22.60 -6.02 -1.38
N VAL A 43 -21.76 -6.49 -0.48
CA VAL A 43 -20.30 -6.26 -0.55
C VAL A 43 -19.58 -7.57 -0.79
N THR A 44 -18.81 -7.64 -1.87
CA THR A 44 -17.95 -8.79 -2.18
C THR A 44 -16.51 -8.45 -1.78
N VAL A 45 -15.87 -9.31 -0.96
CA VAL A 45 -14.52 -9.14 -0.45
C VAL A 45 -13.57 -10.20 -1.03
N PRO A 46 -12.23 -9.96 -1.06
CA PRO A 46 -11.26 -10.88 -1.65
C PRO A 46 -11.23 -12.26 -0.99
N GLU A 47 -11.25 -12.32 0.34
CA GLU A 47 -11.16 -13.56 1.12
C GLU A 47 -12.28 -13.63 2.16
N GLU A 48 -12.68 -14.85 2.56
CA GLU A 48 -13.80 -15.06 3.50
C GLU A 48 -13.56 -14.43 4.87
N ASP A 49 -12.32 -14.46 5.34
CA ASP A 49 -11.87 -13.93 6.62
C ASP A 49 -11.38 -12.48 6.54
N ALA A 50 -11.48 -11.82 5.36
CA ALA A 50 -11.09 -10.44 5.22
C ALA A 50 -11.84 -9.52 6.20
N GLU A 51 -11.12 -8.61 6.82
CA GLU A 51 -11.69 -7.56 7.67
C GLU A 51 -12.32 -6.48 6.79
N LEU A 52 -13.62 -6.28 6.88
CA LEU A 52 -14.34 -5.22 6.15
C LEU A 52 -14.69 -4.09 7.10
N TYR A 53 -14.32 -2.87 6.71
CA TYR A 53 -14.71 -1.64 7.40
C TYR A 53 -15.61 -0.81 6.47
N ILE A 54 -16.68 -0.24 7.02
CA ILE A 54 -17.54 0.77 6.38
C ILE A 54 -17.55 1.97 7.32
N GLU A 55 -17.18 3.16 6.83
CA GLU A 55 -17.01 4.36 7.66
C GLU A 55 -16.14 4.09 8.90
N ASP A 56 -14.98 3.45 8.67
CA ASP A 56 -14.01 3.02 9.69
C ASP A 56 -14.55 2.07 10.79
N LYS A 57 -15.78 1.59 10.67
CA LYS A 57 -16.34 0.60 11.59
C LYS A 57 -16.14 -0.81 11.04
N LEU A 58 -15.53 -1.67 11.84
CA LEU A 58 -15.38 -3.09 11.52
C LEU A 58 -16.76 -3.77 11.45
N MET A 59 -17.02 -4.42 10.32
CA MET A 59 -18.25 -5.17 10.07
C MET A 59 -18.09 -6.61 10.56
N LYS A 60 -19.04 -7.09 11.36
CA LYS A 60 -19.02 -8.45 11.94
C LYS A 60 -19.30 -9.60 10.97
N PRO A 61 -20.19 -9.47 9.95
CA PRO A 61 -20.46 -10.55 9.01
C PRO A 61 -19.18 -11.04 8.30
N GLN A 62 -19.03 -12.36 8.17
CA GLN A 62 -17.95 -13.06 7.49
C GLN A 62 -18.43 -13.67 6.18
N GLY A 63 -17.53 -14.27 5.43
CA GLY A 63 -17.79 -14.83 4.10
C GLY A 63 -17.42 -13.86 2.97
N LYS A 64 -17.37 -14.38 1.75
CA LYS A 64 -16.98 -13.60 0.56
C LYS A 64 -18.00 -12.57 0.14
N VAL A 65 -19.29 -12.83 0.38
CA VAL A 65 -20.38 -11.91 0.07
C VAL A 65 -21.10 -11.57 1.36
N ARG A 66 -21.28 -10.28 1.61
CA ARG A 66 -21.83 -9.75 2.86
C ARG A 66 -22.92 -8.75 2.56
N ASP A 67 -24.08 -8.93 3.18
CA ASP A 67 -25.25 -8.05 2.99
C ASP A 67 -25.41 -7.13 4.20
N PHE A 68 -25.66 -5.86 3.90
CA PHE A 68 -25.89 -4.82 4.91
C PHE A 68 -27.07 -3.95 4.53
N VAL A 69 -27.59 -3.25 5.53
CA VAL A 69 -28.63 -2.24 5.36
C VAL A 69 -28.18 -0.97 6.10
N THR A 70 -28.32 0.19 5.47
CA THR A 70 -28.02 1.46 6.13
C THR A 70 -28.94 1.72 7.31
N PRO A 71 -28.54 2.55 8.28
CA PRO A 71 -29.51 3.24 9.12
C PRO A 71 -30.56 3.96 8.27
N GLU A 72 -31.65 4.41 8.89
CA GLU A 72 -32.62 5.27 8.22
C GLU A 72 -31.99 6.62 7.87
N ILE A 73 -31.99 6.95 6.58
CA ILE A 73 -31.41 8.16 6.00
C ILE A 73 -32.47 8.97 5.25
N ASP A 74 -32.24 10.26 5.05
CA ASP A 74 -33.21 11.14 4.42
C ASP A 74 -33.39 10.83 2.93
N ASP A 75 -34.61 10.57 2.50
CA ASP A 75 -34.99 10.25 1.13
C ASP A 75 -34.55 11.39 0.18
N GLY A 76 -34.13 11.03 -1.01
CA GLY A 76 -33.72 11.97 -2.06
C GLY A 76 -32.33 12.61 -1.86
N GLN A 77 -31.65 12.33 -0.76
CA GLN A 77 -30.29 12.81 -0.53
C GLN A 77 -29.23 11.85 -1.11
N VAL A 78 -28.07 12.42 -1.47
CA VAL A 78 -26.88 11.68 -1.90
C VAL A 78 -25.95 11.52 -0.70
N TYR A 79 -25.44 10.31 -0.52
CA TYR A 79 -24.51 9.93 0.54
C TYR A 79 -23.25 9.34 -0.08
N GLU A 80 -22.15 9.41 0.66
CA GLU A 80 -20.91 8.79 0.31
C GLU A 80 -20.52 7.79 1.41
N TYR A 81 -20.07 6.58 1.03
CA TYR A 81 -19.50 5.61 1.96
C TYR A 81 -18.09 5.24 1.56
N ALA A 82 -17.20 5.25 2.56
CA ALA A 82 -15.84 4.76 2.47
C ALA A 82 -15.79 3.29 2.90
N PHE A 83 -15.30 2.44 2.00
CA PHE A 83 -15.05 1.02 2.25
C PHE A 83 -13.55 0.79 2.39
N LYS A 84 -13.16 -0.02 3.36
CA LYS A 84 -11.80 -0.51 3.54
C LYS A 84 -11.84 -2.02 3.80
N VAL A 85 -11.12 -2.79 3.00
CA VAL A 85 -10.96 -4.23 3.21
C VAL A 85 -9.49 -4.53 3.47
N VAL A 86 -9.24 -5.37 4.49
CA VAL A 86 -7.91 -5.83 4.88
C VAL A 86 -7.92 -7.36 4.85
N TRP A 87 -6.98 -7.95 4.13
CA TRP A 87 -6.87 -9.42 4.04
C TRP A 87 -5.41 -9.88 4.00
N ARG A 88 -5.20 -11.16 4.23
CA ARG A 88 -3.87 -11.78 4.32
C ARG A 88 -3.78 -12.94 3.33
N PRO A 89 -3.36 -12.67 2.07
CA PRO A 89 -3.26 -13.74 1.05
C PRO A 89 -2.24 -14.82 1.42
N ASN A 90 -1.37 -14.53 2.38
CA ASN A 90 -0.39 -15.46 2.95
C ASN A 90 0.09 -14.97 4.33
N ASN A 91 0.95 -15.76 4.99
CA ASN A 91 1.45 -15.46 6.34
C ASN A 91 2.40 -14.24 6.43
N TYR A 92 2.79 -13.67 5.30
CA TYR A 92 3.79 -12.61 5.23
C TYR A 92 3.22 -11.27 4.78
N THR A 93 2.07 -11.27 4.09
CA THR A 93 1.53 -10.09 3.43
C THR A 93 0.19 -9.69 4.01
N VAL A 94 0.04 -8.41 4.32
CA VAL A 94 -1.25 -7.79 4.63
C VAL A 94 -1.57 -6.79 3.52
N LEU A 95 -2.69 -6.99 2.84
CA LEU A 95 -3.18 -6.08 1.82
C LEU A 95 -4.33 -5.25 2.37
N THR A 96 -4.37 -3.99 1.98
CA THR A 96 -5.48 -3.07 2.28
C THR A 96 -5.94 -2.41 1.00
N ARG A 97 -7.23 -2.52 0.72
CA ARG A 97 -7.90 -1.82 -0.38
C ARG A 97 -8.95 -0.87 0.16
N THR A 98 -9.02 0.32 -0.42
CA THR A 98 -10.05 1.30 -0.11
C THR A 98 -10.86 1.63 -1.35
N LYS A 99 -12.15 1.93 -1.16
CA LYS A 99 -13.06 2.36 -2.21
C LYS A 99 -14.09 3.30 -1.63
N THR A 100 -14.36 4.39 -2.32
CA THR A 100 -15.42 5.33 -1.95
C THR A 100 -16.51 5.28 -3.01
N LEU A 101 -17.78 5.26 -2.59
CA LEU A 101 -18.95 5.25 -3.48
C LEU A 101 -19.99 6.24 -3.01
N GLU A 102 -20.48 7.05 -3.96
CA GLU A 102 -21.68 7.87 -3.80
C GLU A 102 -22.92 7.05 -4.15
N PHE A 103 -24.03 7.28 -3.42
CA PHE A 103 -25.32 6.64 -3.66
C PHE A 103 -26.48 7.53 -3.21
N LYS A 104 -27.65 7.30 -3.76
CA LYS A 104 -28.89 7.94 -3.29
C LYS A 104 -29.57 7.10 -2.23
N ALA A 105 -30.20 7.76 -1.29
CA ALA A 105 -31.04 7.10 -0.29
C ALA A 105 -32.09 6.18 -0.97
N GLY A 106 -32.17 4.93 -0.53
CA GLY A 106 -33.03 3.90 -1.11
C GLY A 106 -32.38 3.02 -2.18
N ASP A 107 -31.15 3.33 -2.62
CA ASP A 107 -30.46 2.54 -3.63
C ASP A 107 -30.09 1.13 -3.12
N LYS A 108 -29.94 0.21 -4.09
CA LYS A 108 -29.31 -1.11 -3.91
C LYS A 108 -27.91 -1.06 -4.49
N LEU A 109 -26.89 -1.16 -3.62
CA LEU A 109 -25.49 -1.08 -4.01
C LEU A 109 -24.89 -2.50 -4.13
N ASP A 110 -24.14 -2.72 -5.21
CA ASP A 110 -23.28 -3.89 -5.37
C ASP A 110 -21.82 -3.40 -5.36
N VAL A 111 -21.11 -3.68 -4.27
CA VAL A 111 -19.77 -3.17 -3.99
C VAL A 111 -18.77 -4.32 -4.13
N ASP A 112 -18.11 -4.39 -5.26
CA ASP A 112 -17.08 -5.38 -5.51
C ASP A 112 -15.69 -4.83 -5.09
N LEU A 113 -15.16 -5.37 -3.99
CA LEU A 113 -13.82 -5.06 -3.47
C LEU A 113 -12.77 -6.09 -3.90
N THR A 114 -13.12 -7.06 -4.77
CA THR A 114 -12.15 -7.99 -5.37
C THR A 114 -11.41 -7.34 -6.52
N LYS A 115 -12.01 -6.35 -7.17
CA LYS A 115 -11.43 -5.63 -8.32
C LYS A 115 -10.52 -4.51 -7.85
N LYS A 116 -9.34 -4.46 -8.46
CA LYS A 116 -8.38 -3.36 -8.26
C LYS A 116 -8.88 -2.09 -8.93
N ASP A 117 -8.52 -0.96 -8.34
CA ASP A 117 -8.67 0.36 -8.96
C ASP A 117 -7.26 0.88 -9.27
N ASP A 118 -6.95 1.08 -10.54
CA ASP A 118 -5.62 1.57 -10.97
C ASP A 118 -5.31 2.99 -10.46
N LYS A 119 -6.36 3.75 -10.10
CA LYS A 119 -6.22 5.11 -9.55
C LYS A 119 -5.96 5.10 -8.04
N VAL A 120 -6.37 4.04 -7.35
CA VAL A 120 -6.22 3.88 -5.91
C VAL A 120 -5.55 2.53 -5.63
N PRO A 121 -4.21 2.45 -5.73
CA PRO A 121 -3.48 1.20 -5.55
C PRO A 121 -3.64 0.65 -4.13
N ASP A 122 -3.61 -0.68 -4.03
CA ASP A 122 -3.61 -1.38 -2.76
C ASP A 122 -2.37 -1.00 -1.93
N LYS A 123 -2.55 -0.90 -0.61
CA LYS A 123 -1.42 -0.81 0.32
C LYS A 123 -1.00 -2.23 0.71
N ALA A 124 0.29 -2.55 0.53
CA ALA A 124 0.88 -3.81 0.97
C ALA A 124 1.80 -3.58 2.18
N VAL A 125 1.63 -4.40 3.21
CA VAL A 125 2.54 -4.48 4.37
C VAL A 125 3.06 -5.91 4.45
N ILE A 126 4.39 -6.06 4.50
CA ILE A 126 5.05 -7.37 4.45
C ILE A 126 5.82 -7.59 5.75
N ARG A 127 5.64 -8.79 6.33
CA ARG A 127 6.41 -9.21 7.50
C ARG A 127 7.87 -9.39 7.09
N TRP A 128 8.76 -8.70 7.79
CA TRP A 128 10.18 -8.85 7.58
C TRP A 128 10.69 -10.24 7.98
N VAL A 129 11.42 -10.87 7.08
CA VAL A 129 12.18 -12.12 7.26
C VAL A 129 13.54 -11.92 6.60
N PRO A 130 14.66 -12.09 7.30
CA PRO A 130 15.97 -11.88 6.69
C PRO A 130 16.31 -12.96 5.67
N THR A 131 16.94 -12.59 4.56
CA THR A 131 17.60 -13.54 3.67
C THR A 131 18.90 -14.00 4.35
N PRO A 132 19.20 -15.32 4.46
CA PRO A 132 20.47 -15.80 4.99
C PRO A 132 21.67 -15.23 4.22
N ASP A 133 22.81 -15.01 4.90
CA ASP A 133 23.95 -14.31 4.32
C ASP A 133 24.62 -15.07 3.16
N ASP A 134 24.66 -16.40 3.21
CA ASP A 134 25.10 -17.27 2.12
C ASP A 134 24.18 -17.15 0.89
N ILE A 135 22.86 -17.02 1.10
CA ILE A 135 21.89 -16.78 0.04
C ILE A 135 22.02 -15.36 -0.54
N VAL A 136 22.29 -14.36 0.32
CA VAL A 136 22.63 -13.00 -0.15
C VAL A 136 23.86 -13.05 -1.07
N ALA A 137 24.90 -13.81 -0.70
CA ALA A 137 26.08 -14.00 -1.57
C ALA A 137 25.70 -14.61 -2.93
N LYS A 138 24.78 -15.60 -2.95
CA LYS A 138 24.27 -16.20 -4.20
C LYS A 138 23.44 -15.20 -5.02
N MET A 139 22.68 -14.31 -4.39
CA MET A 139 21.99 -13.23 -5.09
C MET A 139 22.98 -12.28 -5.78
N MET A 140 24.10 -11.93 -5.12
CA MET A 140 25.16 -11.11 -5.73
C MET A 140 25.80 -11.81 -6.94
N GLU A 141 26.06 -13.12 -6.85
CA GLU A 141 26.59 -13.94 -7.94
C GLU A 141 25.61 -14.01 -9.12
N LEU A 142 24.35 -14.37 -8.85
CA LEU A 142 23.29 -14.50 -9.87
C LEU A 142 23.06 -13.17 -10.61
N GLY A 143 23.01 -12.07 -9.86
CA GLY A 143 22.86 -10.73 -10.40
C GLY A 143 24.14 -10.21 -11.06
N SER A 144 25.27 -10.91 -10.97
CA SER A 144 26.58 -10.49 -11.48
C SER A 144 26.90 -9.05 -11.04
N VAL A 145 26.76 -8.79 -9.73
CA VAL A 145 27.05 -7.47 -9.15
C VAL A 145 28.51 -7.10 -9.43
N LYS A 146 28.72 -5.89 -9.93
CA LYS A 146 30.02 -5.42 -10.41
C LYS A 146 30.22 -3.93 -10.10
N ASP A 147 31.46 -3.48 -10.34
CA ASP A 147 31.80 -2.07 -10.24
C ASP A 147 30.92 -1.19 -11.15
N GLY A 148 30.54 -0.03 -10.62
CA GLY A 148 29.64 0.92 -11.28
C GLY A 148 28.15 0.65 -11.10
N ASP A 149 27.73 -0.50 -10.55
CA ASP A 149 26.31 -0.79 -10.32
C ASP A 149 25.69 0.17 -9.31
N VAL A 150 24.41 0.48 -9.55
CA VAL A 150 23.51 1.19 -8.63
C VAL A 150 22.43 0.20 -8.21
N ALA A 151 22.50 -0.26 -6.95
CA ALA A 151 21.60 -1.25 -6.40
C ALA A 151 20.39 -0.59 -5.74
N TYR A 152 19.19 -1.15 -5.97
CA TYR A 152 17.97 -0.75 -5.30
C TYR A 152 17.34 -1.94 -4.60
N GLU A 153 16.74 -1.70 -3.42
CA GLU A 153 16.00 -2.71 -2.68
C GLU A 153 14.75 -2.10 -2.04
N PRO A 154 13.54 -2.40 -2.58
CA PRO A 154 12.29 -2.19 -1.87
C PRO A 154 12.19 -3.13 -0.67
N GLY A 155 12.01 -2.58 0.54
CA GLY A 155 11.97 -3.36 1.78
C GLY A 155 13.33 -3.95 2.18
N PRO A 156 14.38 -3.14 2.37
CA PRO A 156 15.72 -3.64 2.70
C PRO A 156 15.81 -4.28 4.10
N GLY A 157 14.79 -4.12 4.94
CA GLY A 157 14.80 -4.64 6.29
C GLY A 157 15.99 -4.09 7.10
N ASP A 158 16.94 -4.95 7.40
CA ASP A 158 18.17 -4.56 8.11
C ASP A 158 19.32 -4.06 7.20
N GLY A 159 19.10 -4.01 5.89
CA GLY A 159 20.04 -3.47 4.90
C GLY A 159 21.15 -4.43 4.44
N ARG A 160 21.12 -5.71 4.86
CA ARG A 160 22.21 -6.67 4.59
C ARG A 160 22.48 -6.89 3.09
N VAL A 161 21.44 -6.91 2.26
CA VAL A 161 21.58 -7.11 0.80
C VAL A 161 22.27 -5.91 0.15
N LEU A 162 21.88 -4.68 0.53
CA LEU A 162 22.53 -3.47 0.03
C LEU A 162 23.99 -3.35 0.48
N ILE A 163 24.27 -3.71 1.75
CA ILE A 163 25.64 -3.77 2.28
C ILE A 163 26.46 -4.78 1.47
N ALA A 164 25.92 -5.96 1.20
CA ALA A 164 26.59 -6.97 0.38
C ALA A 164 26.82 -6.49 -1.05
N ALA A 165 25.84 -5.82 -1.66
CA ALA A 165 25.98 -5.28 -3.01
C ALA A 165 27.14 -4.26 -3.11
N VAL A 166 27.23 -3.33 -2.16
CA VAL A 166 28.33 -2.34 -2.14
C VAL A 166 29.68 -2.99 -1.84
N LYS A 167 29.76 -3.95 -0.92
CA LYS A 167 30.97 -4.73 -0.67
C LYS A 167 31.42 -5.53 -1.89
N LYS A 168 30.45 -5.97 -2.74
CA LYS A 168 30.74 -6.70 -3.98
C LYS A 168 31.18 -5.79 -5.13
N GLY A 169 31.05 -4.47 -4.99
CA GLY A 169 31.52 -3.50 -5.96
C GLY A 169 30.45 -2.50 -6.46
N ALA A 170 29.19 -2.58 -6.01
CA ALA A 170 28.23 -1.57 -6.40
C ALA A 170 28.69 -0.17 -5.92
N LYS A 171 28.61 0.80 -6.84
CA LYS A 171 29.01 2.18 -6.60
C LYS A 171 28.11 2.86 -5.55
N LYS A 172 26.82 2.54 -5.57
CA LYS A 172 25.79 3.15 -4.75
C LYS A 172 24.66 2.13 -4.48
N ALA A 173 23.99 2.26 -3.34
CA ALA A 173 22.79 1.48 -3.06
C ALA A 173 21.71 2.34 -2.41
N VAL A 174 20.44 2.03 -2.72
CA VAL A 174 19.25 2.72 -2.20
C VAL A 174 18.24 1.70 -1.70
N GLY A 175 17.85 1.82 -0.44
CA GLY A 175 16.77 1.04 0.17
C GLY A 175 15.56 1.92 0.47
N ILE A 176 14.36 1.40 0.26
CA ILE A 176 13.10 2.08 0.61
C ILE A 176 12.35 1.18 1.59
N GLU A 177 12.31 1.59 2.86
CA GLU A 177 11.71 0.81 3.96
C GLU A 177 10.46 1.50 4.49
N LEU A 178 9.37 0.74 4.58
CA LEU A 178 8.09 1.27 5.07
C LEU A 178 8.08 1.45 6.59
N ASP A 179 8.70 0.52 7.32
CA ASP A 179 8.78 0.55 8.78
C ASP A 179 9.90 1.49 9.23
N PRO A 180 9.59 2.60 9.95
CA PRO A 180 10.61 3.53 10.42
C PRO A 180 11.65 2.88 11.34
N MET A 181 11.25 1.93 12.18
CA MET A 181 12.18 1.24 13.10
C MET A 181 13.16 0.35 12.34
N LYS A 182 12.68 -0.35 11.29
CA LYS A 182 13.54 -1.14 10.41
C LYS A 182 14.44 -0.25 9.56
N ALA A 183 13.94 0.88 9.10
CA ALA A 183 14.74 1.86 8.37
C ALA A 183 15.90 2.41 9.24
N ASP A 184 15.64 2.67 10.53
CA ASP A 184 16.68 3.11 11.47
C ASP A 184 17.70 1.99 11.75
N GLU A 185 17.23 0.76 11.95
CA GLU A 185 18.11 -0.42 12.08
C GLU A 185 19.04 -0.58 10.86
N ALA A 186 18.46 -0.45 9.65
CA ALA A 186 19.24 -0.50 8.41
C ALA A 186 20.32 0.60 8.35
N ARG A 187 19.96 1.84 8.70
CA ARG A 187 20.91 2.97 8.75
C ARG A 187 22.05 2.71 9.74
N ASP A 188 21.74 2.18 10.92
CA ASP A 188 22.74 1.82 11.91
C ASP A 188 23.67 0.72 11.42
N ASN A 189 23.15 -0.30 10.75
CA ASN A 189 23.94 -1.37 10.16
C ASN A 189 24.84 -0.86 9.02
N VAL A 190 24.30 0.01 8.16
CA VAL A 190 25.06 0.69 7.11
C VAL A 190 26.20 1.52 7.69
N LYS A 191 25.94 2.26 8.78
CA LYS A 191 26.96 3.05 9.49
C LYS A 191 28.02 2.16 10.13
N LYS A 192 27.61 1.09 10.81
CA LYS A 192 28.54 0.08 11.39
C LYS A 192 29.42 -0.57 10.32
N ALA A 193 28.88 -0.78 9.11
CA ALA A 193 29.64 -1.30 7.98
C ALA A 193 30.59 -0.27 7.33
N GLY A 194 30.55 1.00 7.74
CA GLY A 194 31.37 2.09 7.16
C GLY A 194 30.94 2.49 5.75
N LEU A 195 29.66 2.32 5.39
CA LEU A 195 29.15 2.49 4.02
C LEU A 195 28.09 3.60 3.91
N ALA A 196 27.99 4.50 4.89
CA ALA A 196 26.99 5.56 4.94
C ALA A 196 27.10 6.59 3.80
N ASP A 197 28.25 6.70 3.17
CA ASP A 197 28.51 7.53 1.98
C ASP A 197 28.01 6.90 0.67
N LYS A 198 27.78 5.58 0.68
CA LYS A 198 27.38 4.81 -0.52
C LYS A 198 25.95 4.25 -0.45
N ILE A 199 25.39 4.09 0.75
CA ILE A 199 24.08 3.48 0.95
C ILE A 199 23.11 4.50 1.56
N THR A 200 22.00 4.73 0.89
CA THR A 200 20.90 5.59 1.37
C THR A 200 19.70 4.74 1.74
N ILE A 201 19.18 4.87 2.96
CA ILE A 201 17.92 4.25 3.41
C ILE A 201 16.86 5.33 3.54
N ILE A 202 15.81 5.21 2.72
CA ILE A 202 14.67 6.11 2.68
C ILE A 202 13.53 5.46 3.46
N THR A 203 12.97 6.15 4.45
CA THR A 203 11.73 5.71 5.09
C THR A 203 10.56 6.08 4.22
N GLY A 204 9.74 5.11 3.82
CA GLY A 204 8.55 5.37 3.01
C GLY A 204 8.06 4.16 2.23
N ASP A 205 6.99 4.39 1.45
CA ASP A 205 6.34 3.36 0.64
C ASP A 205 7.07 3.21 -0.69
N ALA A 206 7.60 2.02 -0.95
CA ALA A 206 8.32 1.70 -2.18
C ALA A 206 7.43 1.65 -3.44
N LEU A 207 6.10 1.62 -3.25
CA LEU A 207 5.11 1.65 -4.34
C LEU A 207 4.68 3.08 -4.71
N LYS A 208 5.07 4.10 -3.91
CA LYS A 208 4.62 5.47 -4.10
C LYS A 208 5.78 6.42 -4.34
N ASP A 209 5.64 7.25 -5.38
CA ASP A 209 6.53 8.39 -5.68
C ASP A 209 8.02 8.06 -5.55
N ARG A 210 8.43 6.88 -6.07
CA ARG A 210 9.81 6.43 -6.06
C ARG A 210 10.38 6.36 -7.46
N ASP A 211 11.61 6.83 -7.58
CA ASP A 211 12.35 6.81 -8.83
C ASP A 211 13.38 5.67 -8.81
N TYR A 212 13.14 4.67 -9.66
CA TYR A 212 14.06 3.54 -9.88
C TYR A 212 14.89 3.70 -11.15
N SER A 213 14.81 4.83 -11.85
CA SER A 213 15.40 5.03 -13.18
C SER A 213 16.94 4.97 -13.19
N GLU A 214 17.59 5.20 -12.03
CA GLU A 214 19.04 5.06 -11.87
C GLU A 214 19.49 3.62 -11.61
N ALA A 215 18.57 2.72 -11.23
CA ALA A 215 18.92 1.35 -10.88
C ALA A 215 19.55 0.61 -12.08
N THR A 216 20.65 -0.09 -11.82
CA THR A 216 21.22 -1.09 -12.74
C THR A 216 20.96 -2.51 -12.25
N ILE A 217 20.64 -2.64 -10.95
CA ILE A 217 20.20 -3.88 -10.34
C ILE A 217 19.19 -3.60 -9.23
N VAL A 218 18.12 -4.42 -9.18
CA VAL A 218 17.09 -4.38 -8.13
C VAL A 218 17.05 -5.72 -7.42
N PHE A 219 17.05 -5.70 -6.08
CA PHE A 219 16.89 -6.90 -5.26
C PHE A 219 15.51 -6.95 -4.63
N LEU A 220 14.90 -8.14 -4.57
CA LEU A 220 13.55 -8.33 -4.07
C LEU A 220 13.44 -9.54 -3.15
N TYR A 221 12.78 -9.35 -2.01
CA TYR A 221 12.27 -10.43 -1.15
C TYR A 221 10.98 -10.00 -0.46
N MET A 222 9.93 -9.71 -1.26
CA MET A 222 8.76 -8.97 -0.78
C MET A 222 7.43 -9.70 -0.93
N GLY A 223 7.42 -10.94 -1.43
CA GLY A 223 6.18 -11.66 -1.71
C GLY A 223 5.60 -11.37 -3.11
N ASN A 224 4.82 -12.32 -3.64
CA ASN A 224 4.26 -12.22 -4.99
C ASN A 224 3.30 -11.03 -5.13
N GLU A 225 2.49 -10.76 -4.12
CA GLU A 225 1.48 -9.69 -4.12
C GLU A 225 2.13 -8.32 -4.24
N PHE A 226 3.19 -8.08 -3.47
CA PHE A 226 3.95 -6.86 -3.57
C PHE A 226 4.67 -6.74 -4.90
N ASN A 227 5.32 -7.82 -5.35
CA ASN A 227 6.02 -7.86 -6.61
C ASN A 227 5.08 -7.55 -7.79
N ASN A 228 3.81 -8.01 -7.73
CA ASN A 228 2.79 -7.70 -8.72
C ASN A 228 2.39 -6.21 -8.73
N LEU A 229 2.40 -5.56 -7.57
CA LEU A 229 2.14 -4.11 -7.48
C LEU A 229 3.36 -3.29 -7.93
N LEU A 230 4.56 -3.75 -7.62
CA LEU A 230 5.80 -3.08 -7.96
C LEU A 230 6.15 -3.21 -9.46
N ARG A 231 5.83 -4.35 -10.08
CA ARG A 231 6.19 -4.67 -11.47
C ARG A 231 5.89 -3.55 -12.47
N PRO A 232 4.67 -2.99 -12.57
CA PRO A 232 4.38 -1.93 -13.54
C PRO A 232 5.22 -0.67 -13.33
N ILE A 233 5.65 -0.39 -12.10
CA ILE A 233 6.54 0.71 -11.76
C ILE A 233 7.94 0.44 -12.33
N LEU A 234 8.47 -0.76 -12.08
CA LEU A 234 9.78 -1.18 -12.59
C LEU A 234 9.81 -1.23 -14.12
N GLU A 235 8.77 -1.82 -14.75
CA GLU A 235 8.65 -1.88 -16.21
C GLU A 235 8.63 -0.47 -16.85
N LYS A 236 8.05 0.52 -16.17
CA LYS A 236 8.00 1.90 -16.67
C LYS A 236 9.33 2.62 -16.51
N GLN A 237 10.03 2.42 -15.40
CA GLN A 237 11.16 3.25 -14.99
C GLN A 237 12.53 2.65 -15.30
N LEU A 238 12.66 1.31 -15.27
CA LEU A 238 13.96 0.68 -15.46
C LEU A 238 14.41 0.74 -16.93
N LYS A 239 15.71 0.95 -17.10
CA LYS A 239 16.35 0.96 -18.42
C LYS A 239 16.62 -0.47 -18.92
N PRO A 240 16.64 -0.69 -20.23
CA PRO A 240 17.11 -1.94 -20.81
C PRO A 240 18.50 -2.33 -20.24
N GLY A 241 18.69 -3.62 -19.94
CA GLY A 241 19.89 -4.14 -19.32
C GLY A 241 19.90 -4.10 -17.79
N THR A 242 18.94 -3.42 -17.15
CA THR A 242 18.78 -3.48 -15.68
C THR A 242 18.41 -4.90 -15.28
N ARG A 243 19.07 -5.42 -14.25
CA ARG A 243 18.86 -6.76 -13.70
C ARG A 243 17.95 -6.69 -12.48
N ILE A 244 17.06 -7.68 -12.33
CA ILE A 244 16.23 -7.85 -11.14
C ILE A 244 16.53 -9.22 -10.59
N VAL A 245 16.94 -9.30 -9.32
CA VAL A 245 17.18 -10.55 -8.61
C VAL A 245 16.15 -10.69 -7.50
N SER A 246 15.37 -11.75 -7.52
CA SER A 246 14.38 -12.00 -6.49
C SER A 246 14.66 -13.29 -5.74
N HIS A 247 14.60 -13.22 -4.42
CA HIS A 247 14.60 -14.37 -3.55
C HIS A 247 13.18 -14.93 -3.45
N ARG A 248 12.98 -16.18 -3.81
CA ARG A 248 11.77 -17.00 -3.71
C ARG A 248 10.59 -16.56 -4.60
N PHE A 249 10.28 -15.27 -4.71
CA PHE A 249 9.05 -14.76 -5.29
C PHE A 249 9.23 -14.27 -6.73
N VAL A 250 8.20 -14.45 -7.54
CA VAL A 250 8.20 -14.04 -8.95
C VAL A 250 7.55 -12.66 -9.16
N LEU A 251 7.66 -12.12 -10.37
CA LEU A 251 7.06 -10.86 -10.82
C LEU A 251 5.81 -11.14 -11.68
N GLY A 252 4.78 -11.73 -11.07
CA GLY A 252 3.57 -12.11 -11.77
C GLY A 252 3.83 -13.10 -12.90
N ASP A 253 3.32 -12.79 -14.08
CA ASP A 253 3.50 -13.59 -15.30
C ASP A 253 4.78 -13.23 -16.10
N TRP A 254 5.60 -12.28 -15.60
CA TRP A 254 6.90 -11.99 -16.21
C TRP A 254 7.87 -13.16 -15.94
N ALA A 255 8.07 -13.99 -16.96
CA ALA A 255 8.94 -15.17 -16.85
C ALA A 255 10.40 -14.74 -16.56
N PRO A 256 11.09 -15.29 -15.55
CA PRO A 256 12.50 -15.03 -15.31
C PRO A 256 13.38 -15.56 -16.45
N ASP A 257 14.45 -14.85 -16.77
CA ASP A 257 15.46 -15.31 -17.73
C ASP A 257 16.25 -16.51 -17.15
N LYS A 258 16.41 -16.57 -15.81
CA LYS A 258 17.07 -17.67 -15.11
C LYS A 258 16.44 -17.87 -13.73
N THR A 259 16.32 -19.13 -13.35
CA THR A 259 15.98 -19.56 -11.99
C THR A 259 17.03 -20.57 -11.53
N ILE A 260 17.55 -20.37 -10.32
CA ILE A 260 18.42 -21.35 -9.67
C ILE A 260 17.82 -21.77 -8.34
N THR A 261 18.08 -23.02 -7.97
CA THR A 261 17.79 -23.54 -6.63
C THR A 261 19.11 -23.79 -5.94
N VAL A 262 19.25 -23.27 -4.73
CA VAL A 262 20.46 -23.42 -3.90
C VAL A 262 20.08 -23.97 -2.54
N MET A 263 20.93 -24.82 -1.98
CA MET A 263 20.81 -25.28 -0.60
C MET A 263 21.53 -24.26 0.29
N GLY A 264 20.82 -23.72 1.28
CA GLY A 264 21.41 -22.84 2.29
C GLY A 264 22.24 -23.61 3.32
N GLU A 265 23.10 -22.91 4.02
CA GLU A 265 23.88 -23.47 5.15
C GLU A 265 22.99 -23.94 6.30
N ASP A 266 21.75 -23.41 6.40
CA ASP A 266 20.70 -23.84 7.32
C ASP A 266 20.00 -25.15 6.92
N GLY A 267 20.32 -25.69 5.73
CA GLY A 267 19.73 -26.92 5.18
C GLY A 267 18.43 -26.73 4.42
N ASP A 268 17.94 -25.48 4.31
CA ASP A 268 16.74 -25.15 3.53
C ASP A 268 17.06 -24.92 2.05
N GLU A 269 16.08 -25.20 1.18
CA GLU A 269 16.15 -24.94 -0.25
C GLU A 269 15.64 -23.53 -0.57
N TYR A 270 16.46 -22.79 -1.34
CA TYR A 270 16.15 -21.41 -1.75
C TYR A 270 16.09 -21.28 -3.26
N LYS A 271 15.03 -20.66 -3.77
CA LYS A 271 14.89 -20.32 -5.19
C LYS A 271 15.25 -18.86 -5.42
N LEU A 272 16.15 -18.63 -6.38
CA LEU A 272 16.53 -17.29 -6.80
C LEU A 272 16.20 -17.12 -8.27
N HIS A 273 15.61 -15.99 -8.61
CA HIS A 273 15.17 -15.66 -9.95
C HIS A 273 15.92 -14.43 -10.47
N LEU A 274 16.22 -14.42 -11.76
CA LEU A 274 16.86 -13.30 -12.45
C LEU A 274 16.03 -12.90 -13.66
N TRP A 275 15.79 -11.61 -13.80
CA TRP A 275 15.28 -10.96 -15.01
C TRP A 275 16.28 -9.93 -15.49
N THR A 276 16.34 -9.73 -16.79
CA THR A 276 17.02 -8.61 -17.43
C THR A 276 15.98 -7.81 -18.21
N VAL A 277 15.84 -6.54 -17.89
CA VAL A 277 14.91 -5.65 -18.58
C VAL A 277 15.29 -5.56 -20.04
N LYS A 278 14.35 -5.88 -20.94
CA LYS A 278 14.53 -5.86 -22.39
C LYS A 278 14.11 -4.52 -22.97
N GLU A 279 14.61 -4.19 -24.14
CA GLU A 279 14.12 -3.04 -24.88
C GLU A 279 12.61 -3.17 -25.14
N LYS A 280 11.88 -2.08 -24.94
CA LYS A 280 10.47 -2.05 -25.29
C LYS A 280 10.37 -2.12 -26.81
N LYS A 281 9.72 -3.16 -27.32
CA LYS A 281 9.35 -3.18 -28.75
C LYS A 281 8.47 -1.95 -28.99
N LYS A 282 8.91 -1.10 -29.91
CA LYS A 282 8.13 0.05 -30.40
C LYS A 282 6.86 -0.40 -31.09
#